data_21a467a99fd00bd6115738e4e6c057c2
#
_entry.id   21a467a99fd00bd6115738e4e6c057c2
#
_cell.length_a   1.000
_cell.length_b   1.000
_cell.length_c   1.000
_cell.angle_alpha   90.00
_cell.angle_beta   90.00
_cell.angle_gamma   90.00
#
_symmetry.space_group_name_H-M   'P 1'
#
loop_
_entity.id
_entity.type
_entity.pdbx_description
1 polymer ?
#
loop_
_entity_poly.entity_id
_entity_poly.type
_entity_poly.pdbx_seq_one_letter_code
_entity_poly.pdbx_strand_id
1 'polypeptide(L)'
;IDQVYPEVMEAMDLESKRLYKIVDEMVAYTGQKADKIATAQTLAQQLERFVEKPNKITEEFTTFKDNITSLGTAVLNMGETKLDIDYLVITSTDTEPEKDEANFFSKMWHEIKAFAATFYVDYDAVGDVYEENDEEVVTVWILSGRDQGTILKSMVDDTFTPDTGIKVNVEVVAANALLSAVMAGRGPDVVLSVGADQPVNYALRGAAEDLTQFEDYQEVLSSYTESSYQQYCLDGAIYAIPETQTFNVMFYRTDVLEQLELEVPQTWQDLIEMLPTIQGNNMSIGIPSAAGSSGSASASTTIASNAADLSLYFSLLYQYGGDLYNEAGTKAEINDEAGVEAFDVYTRFFTDYGIPTYFDFVSRFRSGEMPIGIASYSTYNTLMVSAPEIKGLWDFTLIPGTEKTDENGNTYIDRSDFITGSGTMMIASDDEDTKQRAWEFMKWWASSDTQVRFGREIEALLGSSARYATANINAFSQLAWTADDIEVLTEQWRQTVGIREIPGGYYTGRHITNAVRKVINDQEDPRETIIDYTITINEEIAKKRSEFGLPLE
;
A
#
# COMPACT_ATOMS: atom_id res chain seq x y z
N ILE A 1 35.39 -6.08 -20.12
CA ILE A 1 35.18 -5.83 -18.68
C ILE A 1 36.38 -6.42 -17.92
N ASP A 2 36.71 -7.70 -18.06
CA ASP A 2 37.80 -8.39 -17.36
C ASP A 2 39.19 -7.70 -17.50
N GLN A 3 39.50 -7.08 -18.63
CA GLN A 3 40.74 -6.36 -18.88
C GLN A 3 40.74 -4.92 -18.35
N VAL A 4 39.57 -4.31 -18.20
CA VAL A 4 39.42 -2.91 -17.81
C VAL A 4 39.12 -2.80 -16.31
N TYR A 5 38.40 -3.76 -15.75
CA TYR A 5 37.97 -3.79 -14.34
C TYR A 5 38.25 -5.15 -13.69
N PRO A 6 39.52 -5.56 -13.56
CA PRO A 6 39.88 -6.86 -12.96
C PRO A 6 39.41 -7.01 -11.51
N GLU A 7 39.41 -5.94 -10.74
CA GLU A 7 38.94 -5.88 -9.34
C GLU A 7 37.43 -6.18 -9.23
N VAL A 8 36.62 -5.81 -10.23
CA VAL A 8 35.18 -6.16 -10.24
C VAL A 8 35.01 -7.66 -10.45
N MET A 9 35.83 -8.26 -11.31
CA MET A 9 35.80 -9.72 -11.53
C MET A 9 36.22 -10.50 -10.28
N GLU A 10 37.25 -10.00 -9.58
CA GLU A 10 37.70 -10.59 -8.31
C GLU A 10 36.62 -10.46 -7.21
N ALA A 11 35.95 -9.30 -7.13
CA ALA A 11 34.82 -9.09 -6.21
C ALA A 11 33.65 -10.04 -6.52
N MET A 12 33.29 -10.22 -7.81
CA MET A 12 32.23 -11.15 -8.21
C MET A 12 32.56 -12.61 -7.83
N ASP A 13 33.80 -13.04 -8.02
CA ASP A 13 34.26 -14.38 -7.60
C ASP A 13 34.17 -14.55 -6.08
N LEU A 14 34.60 -13.55 -5.33
CA LEU A 14 34.54 -13.56 -3.89
C LEU A 14 33.09 -13.64 -3.38
N GLU A 15 32.21 -12.82 -3.92
CA GLU A 15 30.82 -12.79 -3.50
C GLU A 15 30.06 -14.06 -3.92
N SER A 16 30.35 -14.63 -5.09
CA SER A 16 29.83 -15.95 -5.47
C SER A 16 30.17 -17.02 -4.42
N LYS A 17 31.43 -17.07 -4.00
CA LYS A 17 31.90 -18.02 -2.96
C LYS A 17 31.25 -17.78 -1.60
N ARG A 18 31.04 -16.50 -1.23
CA ARG A 18 30.34 -16.14 0.02
C ARG A 18 28.89 -16.61 -0.01
N LEU A 19 28.18 -16.36 -1.11
CA LEU A 19 26.79 -16.80 -1.27
C LEU A 19 26.67 -18.33 -1.22
N TYR A 20 27.57 -19.09 -1.87
CA TYR A 20 27.58 -20.56 -1.76
C TYR A 20 27.79 -21.01 -0.32
N LYS A 21 28.69 -20.37 0.42
CA LYS A 21 28.90 -20.70 1.84
C LYS A 21 27.64 -20.44 2.67
N ILE A 22 26.94 -19.33 2.45
CA ILE A 22 25.67 -19.03 3.12
C ILE A 22 24.63 -20.10 2.78
N VAL A 23 24.50 -20.47 1.50
CA VAL A 23 23.59 -21.54 1.04
C VAL A 23 23.88 -22.86 1.75
N ASP A 24 25.15 -23.26 1.83
CA ASP A 24 25.57 -24.52 2.47
C ASP A 24 25.29 -24.50 3.98
N GLU A 25 25.56 -23.39 4.67
CA GLU A 25 25.28 -23.22 6.09
C GLU A 25 23.77 -23.27 6.37
N MET A 26 22.95 -22.59 5.54
CA MET A 26 21.50 -22.60 5.69
C MET A 26 20.91 -24.00 5.41
N VAL A 27 21.38 -24.71 4.39
CA VAL A 27 20.97 -26.08 4.11
C VAL A 27 21.38 -27.03 5.25
N ALA A 28 22.57 -26.84 5.81
CA ALA A 28 23.03 -27.63 6.95
C ALA A 28 22.16 -27.40 8.21
N TYR A 29 21.69 -26.17 8.41
CA TYR A 29 20.83 -25.83 9.53
C TYR A 29 19.37 -26.28 9.34
N THR A 30 18.80 -26.08 8.15
CA THR A 30 17.38 -26.39 7.85
C THR A 30 17.14 -27.83 7.39
N GLY A 31 18.19 -28.54 6.98
CA GLY A 31 18.09 -29.90 6.43
C GLY A 31 17.50 -29.98 5.01
N GLN A 32 17.10 -28.86 4.41
CA GLN A 32 16.50 -28.83 3.06
C GLN A 32 16.78 -27.52 2.34
N LYS A 33 16.66 -27.52 1.02
CA LYS A 33 16.68 -26.31 0.19
C LYS A 33 15.29 -25.71 0.16
N ALA A 34 15.10 -24.56 0.82
CA ALA A 34 13.89 -23.77 0.73
C ALA A 34 13.97 -22.77 -0.44
N ASP A 35 12.83 -22.21 -0.85
CA ASP A 35 12.69 -21.22 -1.92
C ASP A 35 13.62 -19.99 -1.74
N LYS A 36 13.71 -19.47 -0.53
CA LYS A 36 14.56 -18.32 -0.15
C LYS A 36 16.07 -18.61 -0.32
N ILE A 37 16.48 -19.85 -0.04
CA ILE A 37 17.85 -20.33 -0.27
C ILE A 37 18.15 -20.45 -1.77
N ALA A 38 17.15 -20.83 -2.57
CA ALA A 38 17.27 -20.93 -4.02
C ALA A 38 17.62 -19.59 -4.68
N THR A 39 17.10 -18.48 -4.16
CA THR A 39 17.41 -17.13 -4.65
C THR A 39 18.91 -16.80 -4.48
N ALA A 40 19.46 -17.04 -3.30
CA ALA A 40 20.89 -16.85 -3.03
C ALA A 40 21.76 -17.76 -3.92
N GLN A 41 21.34 -19.02 -4.12
CA GLN A 41 22.05 -19.96 -4.99
C GLN A 41 22.03 -19.52 -6.45
N THR A 42 20.89 -19.00 -6.94
CA THR A 42 20.75 -18.51 -8.31
C THR A 42 21.71 -17.35 -8.58
N LEU A 43 21.78 -16.40 -7.64
CA LEU A 43 22.72 -15.28 -7.76
C LEU A 43 24.19 -15.74 -7.69
N ALA A 44 24.53 -16.68 -6.80
CA ALA A 44 25.87 -17.26 -6.73
C ALA A 44 26.30 -17.88 -8.06
N GLN A 45 25.42 -18.68 -8.68
CA GLN A 45 25.66 -19.31 -9.99
C GLN A 45 25.79 -18.27 -11.10
N GLN A 46 25.03 -17.18 -11.04
CA GLN A 46 25.11 -16.11 -12.03
C GLN A 46 26.43 -15.35 -11.93
N LEU A 47 26.89 -15.01 -10.72
CA LEU A 47 28.19 -14.40 -10.50
C LEU A 47 29.34 -15.29 -10.95
N GLU A 48 29.31 -16.59 -10.63
CA GLU A 48 30.30 -17.57 -11.09
C GLU A 48 30.35 -17.62 -12.63
N ARG A 49 29.19 -17.63 -13.28
CA ARG A 49 29.09 -17.61 -14.75
C ARG A 49 29.66 -16.31 -15.35
N PHE A 50 29.48 -15.18 -14.68
CA PHE A 50 30.07 -13.90 -15.12
C PHE A 50 31.58 -13.88 -15.01
N VAL A 51 32.14 -14.50 -13.97
CA VAL A 51 33.59 -14.68 -13.84
C VAL A 51 34.16 -15.59 -14.92
N GLU A 52 33.47 -16.72 -15.20
CA GLU A 52 33.90 -17.63 -16.27
C GLU A 52 33.72 -17.06 -17.69
N LYS A 53 32.69 -16.25 -17.88
CA LYS A 53 32.28 -15.72 -19.20
C LYS A 53 31.88 -14.25 -19.10
N PRO A 54 32.86 -13.31 -19.05
CA PRO A 54 32.60 -11.88 -18.84
C PRO A 54 31.68 -11.21 -19.86
N ASN A 55 31.59 -11.75 -21.07
CA ASN A 55 30.65 -11.26 -22.09
C ASN A 55 29.17 -11.48 -21.69
N LYS A 56 28.89 -12.43 -20.82
CA LYS A 56 27.52 -12.66 -20.33
C LYS A 56 26.99 -11.54 -19.43
N ILE A 57 27.87 -10.73 -18.84
CA ILE A 57 27.46 -9.59 -18.01
C ILE A 57 26.57 -8.64 -18.83
N THR A 58 26.92 -8.32 -20.06
CA THR A 58 26.13 -7.43 -20.91
C THR A 58 24.83 -8.05 -21.39
N GLU A 59 24.81 -9.36 -21.61
CA GLU A 59 23.62 -10.08 -22.08
C GLU A 59 22.60 -10.28 -20.93
N GLU A 60 23.07 -10.52 -19.73
CA GLU A 60 22.24 -10.91 -18.57
C GLU A 60 22.18 -9.81 -17.49
N PHE A 61 22.54 -8.57 -17.81
CA PHE A 61 22.63 -7.50 -16.80
C PHE A 61 21.29 -7.16 -16.16
N THR A 62 20.20 -7.16 -16.93
CA THR A 62 18.85 -6.95 -16.41
C THR A 62 18.47 -8.07 -15.44
N THR A 63 18.65 -9.33 -15.84
CA THR A 63 18.37 -10.48 -14.97
C THR A 63 19.22 -10.48 -13.69
N PHE A 64 20.46 -9.96 -13.78
CA PHE A 64 21.33 -9.81 -12.61
C PHE A 64 20.75 -8.80 -11.61
N LYS A 65 20.28 -7.65 -12.09
CA LYS A 65 19.59 -6.67 -11.24
C LYS A 65 18.34 -7.27 -10.58
N ASP A 66 17.54 -8.01 -11.33
CA ASP A 66 16.34 -8.66 -10.83
C ASP A 66 16.66 -9.69 -9.73
N ASN A 67 17.74 -10.46 -9.92
CA ASN A 67 18.19 -11.43 -8.94
C ASN A 67 18.73 -10.76 -7.66
N ILE A 68 19.41 -9.61 -7.75
CA ILE A 68 19.82 -8.82 -6.59
C ILE A 68 18.58 -8.32 -5.83
N THR A 69 17.59 -7.79 -6.53
CA THR A 69 16.32 -7.35 -5.93
C THR A 69 15.61 -8.51 -5.23
N SER A 70 15.54 -9.66 -5.89
CA SER A 70 14.94 -10.88 -5.31
C SER A 70 15.68 -11.36 -4.07
N LEU A 71 17.02 -11.25 -4.05
CA LEU A 71 17.82 -11.57 -2.86
C LEU A 71 17.52 -10.58 -1.73
N GLY A 72 17.41 -9.28 -2.01
CA GLY A 72 17.01 -8.27 -1.03
C GLY A 72 15.68 -8.62 -0.36
N THR A 73 14.66 -8.92 -1.16
CA THR A 73 13.35 -9.37 -0.67
C THR A 73 13.45 -10.67 0.16
N ALA A 74 14.27 -11.64 -0.29
CA ALA A 74 14.46 -12.88 0.45
C ALA A 74 15.13 -12.63 1.82
N VAL A 75 16.09 -11.71 1.91
CA VAL A 75 16.74 -11.33 3.18
C VAL A 75 15.74 -10.66 4.14
N LEU A 76 14.88 -9.76 3.64
CA LEU A 76 13.80 -9.17 4.44
C LEU A 76 12.87 -10.23 5.01
N ASN A 77 12.39 -11.13 4.17
CA ASN A 77 11.52 -12.24 4.57
C ASN A 77 12.19 -13.25 5.52
N MET A 78 13.53 -13.36 5.51
CA MET A 78 14.26 -14.20 6.47
C MET A 78 14.39 -13.52 7.84
N GLY A 79 14.26 -12.19 7.91
CA GLY A 79 14.23 -11.44 9.17
C GLY A 79 12.94 -11.65 9.97
N GLU A 80 11.88 -12.17 9.34
CA GLU A 80 10.65 -12.53 10.04
C GLU A 80 10.88 -13.82 10.84
N THR A 81 10.86 -13.69 12.16
CA THR A 81 10.95 -14.85 13.06
C THR A 81 9.64 -15.62 13.05
N LYS A 82 9.70 -16.89 12.61
CA LYS A 82 8.58 -17.82 12.81
C LYS A 82 8.67 -18.45 14.18
N LEU A 83 7.54 -18.76 14.77
CA LEU A 83 7.49 -19.53 16.02
C LEU A 83 8.16 -20.89 15.82
N ASP A 84 9.21 -21.16 16.59
CA ASP A 84 9.90 -22.47 16.61
C ASP A 84 9.18 -23.51 17.52
N ILE A 85 8.10 -23.07 18.19
CA ILE A 85 7.33 -23.90 19.13
C ILE A 85 5.87 -23.90 18.66
N ASP A 86 5.39 -25.05 18.17
CA ASP A 86 4.01 -25.22 17.74
C ASP A 86 3.04 -25.22 18.93
N TYR A 87 3.44 -25.83 20.06
CA TYR A 87 2.66 -25.81 21.29
C TYR A 87 3.53 -26.14 22.52
N LEU A 88 3.11 -25.66 23.67
CA LEU A 88 3.70 -25.96 24.96
C LEU A 88 2.65 -26.66 25.83
N VAL A 89 2.98 -27.85 26.33
CA VAL A 89 2.10 -28.60 27.24
C VAL A 89 2.66 -28.59 28.65
N ILE A 90 1.85 -28.14 29.60
CA ILE A 90 2.14 -28.24 31.03
C ILE A 90 1.16 -29.26 31.64
N THR A 91 1.69 -30.41 32.06
CA THR A 91 0.89 -31.49 32.67
C THR A 91 1.33 -31.77 34.09
N SER A 92 0.47 -32.44 34.85
CA SER A 92 0.86 -33.02 36.13
C SER A 92 1.77 -34.23 35.92
N THR A 93 2.55 -34.62 36.94
CA THR A 93 3.47 -35.77 36.90
C THR A 93 2.78 -37.10 36.60
N ASP A 94 1.48 -37.18 36.79
CA ASP A 94 0.66 -38.39 36.61
C ASP A 94 -0.04 -38.47 35.25
N THR A 95 0.17 -37.45 34.37
CA THR A 95 -0.44 -37.39 33.04
C THR A 95 0.66 -37.55 32.00
N GLU A 96 0.58 -38.61 31.16
CA GLU A 96 1.46 -38.77 30.03
C GLU A 96 1.11 -37.69 28.96
N PRO A 97 2.08 -36.91 28.50
CA PRO A 97 1.84 -35.95 27.40
C PRO A 97 1.43 -36.70 26.12
N GLU A 98 0.57 -36.06 25.33
CA GLU A 98 0.23 -36.59 24.01
C GLU A 98 1.48 -36.69 23.13
N LYS A 99 1.56 -37.78 22.36
CA LYS A 99 2.69 -37.98 21.44
C LYS A 99 2.61 -37.00 20.28
N ASP A 100 3.69 -36.31 20.00
CA ASP A 100 3.84 -35.35 18.91
C ASP A 100 3.85 -35.98 17.51
N GLU A 101 4.03 -37.31 17.41
CA GLU A 101 3.96 -38.03 16.12
C GLU A 101 2.64 -38.78 15.93
N ALA A 102 1.78 -38.21 15.08
CA ALA A 102 0.59 -38.91 14.62
C ALA A 102 0.94 -40.00 13.58
N ASN A 103 0.46 -41.25 13.78
CA ASN A 103 0.61 -42.31 12.79
C ASN A 103 -0.25 -42.02 11.54
N PHE A 104 0.02 -42.74 10.44
CA PHE A 104 -0.69 -42.57 9.16
C PHE A 104 -2.22 -42.60 9.29
N PHE A 105 -2.77 -43.53 10.06
CA PHE A 105 -4.22 -43.62 10.27
C PHE A 105 -4.78 -42.45 11.10
N SER A 106 -4.02 -41.96 12.04
CA SER A 106 -4.37 -40.79 12.83
C SER A 106 -4.41 -39.52 11.98
N LYS A 107 -3.41 -39.37 11.10
CA LYS A 107 -3.38 -38.25 10.12
C LYS A 107 -4.56 -38.34 9.14
N MET A 108 -4.81 -39.52 8.58
CA MET A 108 -5.95 -39.72 7.66
C MET A 108 -7.30 -39.47 8.37
N TRP A 109 -7.44 -39.91 9.61
CA TRP A 109 -8.66 -39.65 10.38
C TRP A 109 -8.84 -38.18 10.75
N HIS A 110 -7.74 -37.49 11.02
CA HIS A 110 -7.74 -36.05 11.21
C HIS A 110 -8.22 -35.31 9.94
N GLU A 111 -7.69 -35.65 8.77
CA GLU A 111 -8.10 -35.07 7.49
C GLU A 111 -9.59 -35.31 7.19
N ILE A 112 -10.11 -36.52 7.48
CA ILE A 112 -11.54 -36.80 7.34
C ILE A 112 -12.38 -35.95 8.30
N LYS A 113 -11.94 -35.80 9.55
CA LYS A 113 -12.62 -34.94 10.52
C LYS A 113 -12.54 -33.47 10.12
N ALA A 114 -11.37 -33.00 9.68
CA ALA A 114 -11.18 -31.65 9.19
C ALA A 114 -12.09 -31.39 7.98
N PHE A 115 -12.13 -32.30 7.00
CA PHE A 115 -13.05 -32.19 5.88
C PHE A 115 -14.53 -32.18 6.32
N ALA A 116 -14.94 -33.01 7.26
CA ALA A 116 -16.29 -32.96 7.79
C ALA A 116 -16.56 -31.63 8.54
N ALA A 117 -15.57 -31.13 9.28
CA ALA A 117 -15.68 -29.88 10.02
C ALA A 117 -15.90 -28.66 9.09
N THR A 118 -15.38 -28.68 7.86
CA THR A 118 -15.60 -27.59 6.89
C THR A 118 -17.08 -27.37 6.51
N PHE A 119 -17.97 -28.29 6.87
CA PHE A 119 -19.41 -28.16 6.60
C PHE A 119 -20.21 -27.54 7.77
N TYR A 120 -19.62 -27.42 8.96
CA TYR A 120 -20.33 -26.92 10.14
C TYR A 120 -19.50 -26.02 11.08
N VAL A 121 -18.19 -25.90 10.83
CA VAL A 121 -17.32 -24.95 11.56
C VAL A 121 -17.12 -23.73 10.71
N ASP A 122 -17.47 -22.58 11.23
CA ASP A 122 -17.15 -21.30 10.64
C ASP A 122 -15.68 -20.98 10.96
N TYR A 123 -14.83 -21.03 9.92
CA TYR A 123 -13.40 -20.73 10.02
C TYR A 123 -13.10 -19.23 9.89
N ASP A 124 -14.06 -18.44 9.44
CA ASP A 124 -13.89 -16.99 9.21
C ASP A 124 -14.15 -16.22 10.51
N ALA A 125 -14.96 -16.77 11.41
CA ALA A 125 -15.30 -16.16 12.69
C ALA A 125 -14.09 -16.02 13.64
N VAL A 126 -14.08 -14.94 14.40
CA VAL A 126 -13.06 -14.60 15.39
C VAL A 126 -13.70 -14.52 16.79
N GLY A 127 -13.23 -15.37 17.71
CA GLY A 127 -13.72 -15.39 19.08
C GLY A 127 -15.11 -16.04 19.22
N ASP A 128 -15.87 -15.61 20.23
CA ASP A 128 -17.23 -16.10 20.47
C ASP A 128 -18.20 -15.54 19.41
N VAL A 129 -19.02 -16.42 18.86
CA VAL A 129 -20.03 -16.10 17.84
C VAL A 129 -21.42 -16.12 18.48
N TYR A 130 -22.19 -15.07 18.25
CA TYR A 130 -23.59 -15.00 18.65
C TYR A 130 -24.48 -15.51 17.52
N GLU A 131 -25.69 -15.99 17.84
CA GLU A 131 -26.63 -16.46 16.83
C GLU A 131 -27.09 -15.29 15.94
N GLU A 132 -27.12 -15.47 14.61
CA GLU A 132 -27.57 -14.44 13.66
C GLU A 132 -29.00 -13.93 13.89
N ASN A 133 -29.84 -14.72 14.55
CA ASN A 133 -31.21 -14.35 14.89
C ASN A 133 -31.34 -13.55 16.21
N ASP A 134 -30.24 -13.23 16.87
CA ASP A 134 -30.27 -12.36 18.06
C ASP A 134 -30.45 -10.90 17.58
N GLU A 135 -31.52 -10.25 17.95
CA GLU A 135 -31.91 -8.90 17.49
C GLU A 135 -30.90 -7.79 17.86
N GLU A 136 -29.90 -8.11 18.68
CA GLU A 136 -28.87 -7.16 19.15
C GLU A 136 -27.47 -7.41 18.56
N VAL A 137 -27.35 -8.18 17.50
CA VAL A 137 -26.05 -8.54 16.88
C VAL A 137 -25.77 -7.67 15.66
N VAL A 138 -24.51 -7.21 15.53
CA VAL A 138 -23.95 -6.59 14.32
C VAL A 138 -22.87 -7.52 13.76
N THR A 139 -22.95 -7.85 12.50
CA THR A 139 -21.92 -8.63 11.79
C THR A 139 -20.93 -7.71 11.11
N VAL A 140 -19.66 -7.85 11.48
CA VAL A 140 -18.54 -7.04 10.99
C VAL A 140 -17.55 -7.92 10.26
N TRP A 141 -17.34 -7.64 8.97
CA TRP A 141 -16.27 -8.28 8.21
C TRP A 141 -15.03 -7.41 8.19
N ILE A 142 -13.88 -8.04 8.43
CA ILE A 142 -12.58 -7.40 8.29
C ILE A 142 -11.83 -8.03 7.11
N LEU A 143 -11.40 -7.20 6.17
CA LEU A 143 -10.71 -7.63 4.95
C LEU A 143 -9.18 -7.68 5.14
N SER A 144 -8.71 -7.56 6.36
CA SER A 144 -7.29 -7.60 6.74
C SER A 144 -6.94 -8.92 7.45
N GLY A 145 -5.78 -8.98 8.11
CA GLY A 145 -5.28 -10.21 8.72
C GLY A 145 -6.05 -10.66 9.98
N ARG A 146 -5.97 -11.96 10.30
CA ARG A 146 -6.63 -12.55 11.47
C ARG A 146 -6.16 -11.94 12.80
N ASP A 147 -4.89 -11.53 12.89
CA ASP A 147 -4.36 -10.88 14.10
C ASP A 147 -5.09 -9.56 14.39
N GLN A 148 -5.36 -8.79 13.33
CA GLN A 148 -6.15 -7.55 13.42
C GLN A 148 -7.59 -7.84 13.84
N GLY A 149 -8.20 -8.88 13.27
CA GLY A 149 -9.54 -9.32 13.68
C GLY A 149 -9.60 -9.75 15.16
N THR A 150 -8.56 -10.42 15.64
CA THR A 150 -8.47 -10.84 17.05
C THR A 150 -8.36 -9.64 18.00
N ILE A 151 -7.54 -8.64 17.66
CA ILE A 151 -7.43 -7.40 18.42
C ILE A 151 -8.78 -6.66 18.43
N LEU A 152 -9.40 -6.50 17.25
CA LEU A 152 -10.71 -5.86 17.13
C LEU A 152 -11.75 -6.55 18.02
N LYS A 153 -11.86 -7.88 17.96
CA LYS A 153 -12.82 -8.64 18.78
C LYS A 153 -12.56 -8.44 20.27
N SER A 154 -11.29 -8.48 20.71
CA SER A 154 -10.94 -8.20 22.10
C SER A 154 -11.36 -6.79 22.55
N MET A 155 -11.14 -5.79 21.69
CA MET A 155 -11.53 -4.41 21.99
C MET A 155 -13.05 -4.24 22.05
N VAL A 156 -13.78 -4.90 21.16
CA VAL A 156 -15.25 -4.95 21.17
C VAL A 156 -15.77 -5.52 22.49
N ASP A 157 -15.25 -6.67 22.88
CA ASP A 157 -15.67 -7.35 24.11
C ASP A 157 -15.29 -6.59 25.39
N ASP A 158 -14.20 -5.83 25.35
CA ASP A 158 -13.70 -5.05 26.48
C ASP A 158 -14.44 -3.71 26.67
N THR A 159 -14.86 -3.07 25.59
CA THR A 159 -15.38 -1.68 25.65
C THR A 159 -16.72 -1.51 24.94
N PHE A 160 -16.83 -1.83 23.65
CA PHE A 160 -18.02 -1.53 22.87
C PHE A 160 -19.28 -2.25 23.38
N THR A 161 -19.21 -3.58 23.50
CA THR A 161 -20.37 -4.38 23.97
C THR A 161 -20.78 -4.06 25.42
N PRO A 162 -19.84 -3.89 26.38
CA PRO A 162 -20.22 -3.47 27.74
C PRO A 162 -20.88 -2.08 27.82
N ASP A 163 -20.45 -1.14 26.98
CA ASP A 163 -20.95 0.25 27.01
C ASP A 163 -22.29 0.40 26.30
N THR A 164 -22.52 -0.35 25.21
CA THR A 164 -23.69 -0.19 24.32
C THR A 164 -24.73 -1.30 24.47
N GLY A 165 -24.33 -2.47 24.96
CA GLY A 165 -25.16 -3.69 24.96
C GLY A 165 -25.21 -4.39 23.60
N ILE A 166 -24.66 -3.78 22.51
CA ILE A 166 -24.66 -4.33 21.16
C ILE A 166 -23.60 -5.43 21.06
N LYS A 167 -23.98 -6.61 20.60
CA LYS A 167 -23.09 -7.73 20.35
C LYS A 167 -22.50 -7.65 18.96
N VAL A 168 -21.26 -8.10 18.77
CA VAL A 168 -20.58 -8.03 17.46
C VAL A 168 -19.98 -9.37 17.10
N ASN A 169 -20.38 -9.89 15.96
CA ASN A 169 -19.69 -11.00 15.28
C ASN A 169 -18.61 -10.43 14.37
N VAL A 170 -17.36 -10.80 14.61
CA VAL A 170 -16.22 -10.41 13.77
C VAL A 170 -15.78 -11.58 12.91
N GLU A 171 -15.74 -11.39 11.62
CA GLU A 171 -15.33 -12.39 10.64
C GLU A 171 -14.19 -11.86 9.76
N VAL A 172 -13.18 -12.69 9.50
CA VAL A 172 -12.06 -12.38 8.62
C VAL A 172 -12.31 -12.99 7.25
N VAL A 173 -12.63 -12.15 6.29
CA VAL A 173 -13.08 -12.57 4.97
C VAL A 173 -12.15 -12.05 3.87
N ALA A 174 -11.91 -12.84 2.84
CA ALA A 174 -11.13 -12.39 1.70
C ALA A 174 -11.91 -11.34 0.88
N ALA A 175 -11.25 -10.23 0.52
CA ALA A 175 -11.88 -9.10 -0.16
C ALA A 175 -12.64 -9.48 -1.46
N ASN A 176 -12.18 -10.49 -2.18
CA ASN A 176 -12.83 -10.97 -3.40
C ASN A 176 -14.17 -11.71 -3.16
N ALA A 177 -14.46 -12.11 -1.93
CA ALA A 177 -15.72 -12.77 -1.58
C ALA A 177 -16.84 -11.76 -1.26
N LEU A 178 -16.49 -10.52 -0.87
CA LEU A 178 -17.44 -9.53 -0.37
C LEU A 178 -18.57 -9.23 -1.37
N LEU A 179 -18.24 -8.87 -2.62
CA LEU A 179 -19.25 -8.49 -3.60
C LEU A 179 -20.25 -9.63 -3.86
N SER A 180 -19.76 -10.85 -3.99
CA SER A 180 -20.62 -12.01 -4.25
C SER A 180 -21.54 -12.34 -3.08
N ALA A 181 -21.06 -12.17 -1.86
CA ALA A 181 -21.84 -12.37 -0.64
C ALA A 181 -22.93 -11.30 -0.49
N VAL A 182 -22.59 -10.03 -0.67
CA VAL A 182 -23.55 -8.91 -0.62
C VAL A 182 -24.63 -9.09 -1.69
N MET A 183 -24.28 -9.42 -2.93
CA MET A 183 -25.24 -9.67 -4.01
C MET A 183 -26.10 -10.91 -3.78
N ALA A 184 -25.66 -11.85 -2.94
CA ALA A 184 -26.45 -13.01 -2.52
C ALA A 184 -27.32 -12.76 -1.27
N GLY A 185 -27.30 -11.53 -0.72
CA GLY A 185 -28.01 -11.18 0.51
C GLY A 185 -27.43 -11.85 1.76
N ARG A 186 -26.15 -12.15 1.77
CA ARG A 186 -25.38 -12.78 2.88
C ARG A 186 -24.16 -11.94 3.23
N GLY A 187 -24.20 -10.64 2.96
CA GLY A 187 -23.16 -9.71 3.38
C GLY A 187 -23.26 -9.39 4.87
N PRO A 188 -22.21 -8.77 5.45
CA PRO A 188 -22.23 -8.25 6.81
C PRO A 188 -23.02 -6.93 6.89
N ASP A 189 -23.14 -6.39 8.13
CA ASP A 189 -23.69 -5.04 8.32
C ASP A 189 -22.60 -3.97 8.07
N VAL A 190 -21.38 -4.24 8.53
CA VAL A 190 -20.23 -3.33 8.39
C VAL A 190 -19.03 -4.08 7.82
N VAL A 191 -18.28 -3.42 6.96
CA VAL A 191 -17.02 -3.93 6.41
C VAL A 191 -15.88 -2.97 6.74
N LEU A 192 -14.82 -3.51 7.32
CA LEU A 192 -13.58 -2.79 7.61
C LEU A 192 -12.52 -3.06 6.54
N SER A 193 -11.62 -2.11 6.37
CA SER A 193 -10.48 -2.18 5.45
C SER A 193 -10.88 -2.35 3.98
N VAL A 194 -12.01 -1.74 3.57
CA VAL A 194 -12.40 -1.73 2.15
C VAL A 194 -11.49 -0.80 1.36
N GLY A 195 -11.08 -1.24 0.18
CA GLY A 195 -10.28 -0.41 -0.73
C GLY A 195 -11.04 0.85 -1.17
N ALA A 196 -10.31 1.92 -1.48
CA ALA A 196 -10.85 3.24 -1.80
C ALA A 196 -11.90 3.25 -2.92
N ASP A 197 -11.78 2.34 -3.87
CA ASP A 197 -12.67 2.19 -5.03
C ASP A 197 -14.01 1.49 -4.72
N GLN A 198 -14.09 0.77 -3.61
CA GLN A 198 -15.24 -0.10 -3.35
C GLN A 198 -16.49 0.64 -2.90
N PRO A 199 -16.46 1.60 -1.95
CA PRO A 199 -17.68 2.21 -1.43
C PRO A 199 -18.57 2.83 -2.51
N VAL A 200 -18.01 3.61 -3.41
CA VAL A 200 -18.75 4.21 -4.52
C VAL A 200 -19.25 3.14 -5.51
N ASN A 201 -18.46 2.11 -5.77
CA ASN A 201 -18.88 1.00 -6.63
C ASN A 201 -20.04 0.17 -6.04
N TYR A 202 -20.11 0.04 -4.71
CA TYR A 202 -21.23 -0.59 -4.02
C TYR A 202 -22.45 0.34 -3.99
N ALA A 203 -22.25 1.63 -3.74
CA ALA A 203 -23.30 2.64 -3.79
C ALA A 203 -24.02 2.67 -5.15
N LEU A 204 -23.27 2.64 -6.25
CA LEU A 204 -23.84 2.58 -7.62
C LEU A 204 -24.73 1.34 -7.85
N ARG A 205 -24.60 0.31 -7.03
CA ARG A 205 -25.42 -0.92 -7.08
C ARG A 205 -26.52 -0.95 -6.01
N GLY A 206 -26.64 0.13 -5.22
CA GLY A 206 -27.54 0.18 -4.08
C GLY A 206 -27.15 -0.77 -2.94
N ALA A 207 -25.88 -1.09 -2.81
CA ALA A 207 -25.36 -2.05 -1.84
C ALA A 207 -24.55 -1.41 -0.68
N ALA A 208 -24.29 -0.12 -0.74
CA ALA A 208 -23.68 0.66 0.35
C ALA A 208 -24.68 1.69 0.86
N GLU A 209 -24.67 1.91 2.17
CA GLU A 209 -25.55 2.88 2.84
C GLU A 209 -24.96 4.29 2.76
N ASP A 210 -25.83 5.27 2.52
CA ASP A 210 -25.46 6.70 2.59
C ASP A 210 -25.34 7.13 4.06
N LEU A 211 -24.13 7.46 4.48
CA LEU A 211 -23.85 7.85 5.86
C LEU A 211 -24.34 9.26 6.21
N THR A 212 -24.68 10.08 5.23
CA THR A 212 -25.18 11.45 5.48
C THR A 212 -26.58 11.47 6.08
N GLN A 213 -27.28 10.34 6.08
CA GLN A 213 -28.57 10.20 6.75
C GLN A 213 -28.50 10.24 8.28
N PHE A 214 -27.35 9.95 8.88
CA PHE A 214 -27.16 9.98 10.32
C PHE A 214 -26.88 11.40 10.80
N GLU A 215 -27.59 11.86 11.85
CA GLU A 215 -27.54 13.25 12.29
C GLU A 215 -26.14 13.72 12.72
N ASP A 216 -25.32 12.80 13.25
CA ASP A 216 -23.99 13.05 13.83
C ASP A 216 -22.82 12.70 12.88
N TYR A 217 -23.10 12.42 11.60
CA TYR A 217 -22.04 12.04 10.65
C TYR A 217 -20.94 13.10 10.49
N GLN A 218 -21.29 14.38 10.56
CA GLN A 218 -20.33 15.49 10.46
C GLN A 218 -19.40 15.55 11.67
N GLU A 219 -19.90 15.21 12.86
CA GLU A 219 -19.08 15.12 14.06
C GLU A 219 -18.03 14.01 13.91
N VAL A 220 -18.43 12.85 13.41
CA VAL A 220 -17.50 11.73 13.13
C VAL A 220 -16.44 12.16 12.11
N LEU A 221 -16.83 12.79 11.00
CA LEU A 221 -15.89 13.23 9.96
C LEU A 221 -14.97 14.36 10.40
N SER A 222 -15.27 15.10 11.48
CA SER A 222 -14.43 16.18 11.98
C SER A 222 -13.01 15.74 12.40
N SER A 223 -12.80 14.45 12.63
CA SER A 223 -11.49 13.85 12.93
C SER A 223 -10.68 13.47 11.69
N TYR A 224 -11.17 13.77 10.50
CA TYR A 224 -10.59 13.42 9.19
C TYR A 224 -10.41 14.63 8.31
N THR A 225 -9.45 14.60 7.38
CA THR A 225 -9.35 15.63 6.32
C THR A 225 -10.37 15.37 5.22
N GLU A 226 -10.81 16.42 4.54
CA GLU A 226 -11.67 16.28 3.36
C GLU A 226 -11.02 15.40 2.30
N SER A 227 -9.72 15.55 2.07
CA SER A 227 -8.96 14.72 1.13
C SER A 227 -9.05 13.23 1.43
N SER A 228 -9.17 12.82 2.70
CA SER A 228 -9.23 11.40 3.06
C SER A 228 -10.58 10.74 2.79
N TYR A 229 -11.71 11.48 2.85
CA TYR A 229 -13.04 10.92 2.56
C TYR A 229 -13.60 11.26 1.18
N GLN A 230 -12.99 12.19 0.45
CA GLN A 230 -13.44 12.60 -0.88
C GLN A 230 -13.56 11.42 -1.87
N GLN A 231 -12.69 10.43 -1.75
CA GLN A 231 -12.73 9.19 -2.55
C GLN A 231 -13.98 8.33 -2.31
N TYR A 232 -14.70 8.54 -1.20
CA TYR A 232 -15.91 7.79 -0.84
C TYR A 232 -17.19 8.59 -1.11
N CYS A 233 -17.07 9.77 -1.72
CA CYS A 233 -18.20 10.65 -2.01
C CYS A 233 -18.73 10.42 -3.42
N LEU A 234 -20.07 10.38 -3.55
CA LEU A 234 -20.77 10.36 -4.83
C LEU A 234 -22.06 11.19 -4.71
N ASP A 235 -22.23 12.17 -5.58
CA ASP A 235 -23.44 13.01 -5.66
C ASP A 235 -23.87 13.66 -4.33
N GLY A 236 -22.89 14.02 -3.50
CA GLY A 236 -23.10 14.66 -2.19
C GLY A 236 -23.33 13.68 -1.03
N ALA A 237 -23.47 12.39 -1.29
CA ALA A 237 -23.52 11.33 -0.29
C ALA A 237 -22.12 10.80 0.04
N ILE A 238 -21.97 10.20 1.23
CA ILE A 238 -20.72 9.61 1.74
C ILE A 238 -20.97 8.15 2.09
N TYR A 239 -20.18 7.25 1.54
CA TYR A 239 -20.41 5.80 1.64
C TYR A 239 -19.38 5.04 2.47
N ALA A 240 -18.38 5.72 3.03
CA ALA A 240 -17.45 5.12 4.00
C ALA A 240 -16.82 6.20 4.88
N ILE A 241 -16.42 5.81 6.09
CA ILE A 241 -15.53 6.57 6.97
C ILE A 241 -14.10 6.15 6.65
N PRO A 242 -13.12 7.07 6.46
CA PRO A 242 -11.71 6.71 6.30
C PRO A 242 -11.20 5.89 7.47
N GLU A 243 -10.45 4.82 7.20
CA GLU A 243 -9.84 3.97 8.22
C GLU A 243 -8.32 4.12 8.23
N THR A 244 -7.70 3.84 7.08
CA THR A 244 -6.26 4.06 6.91
C THR A 244 -6.01 5.04 5.77
N GLN A 245 -4.83 5.63 5.77
CA GLN A 245 -4.40 6.46 4.65
C GLN A 245 -2.90 6.43 4.45
N THR A 246 -2.49 6.75 3.23
CA THR A 246 -1.09 6.89 2.86
C THR A 246 -0.92 8.01 1.84
N PHE A 247 0.23 8.66 1.92
CA PHE A 247 0.71 9.69 1.00
C PHE A 247 2.23 9.60 0.91
N ASN A 248 2.84 10.32 -0.02
CA ASN A 248 4.28 10.26 -0.23
C ASN A 248 5.03 11.26 0.66
N VAL A 249 6.27 10.88 0.97
CA VAL A 249 7.30 11.76 1.52
C VAL A 249 8.60 11.51 0.76
N MET A 250 9.55 12.40 0.88
CA MET A 250 10.88 12.24 0.31
C MET A 250 11.85 11.74 1.37
N PHE A 251 12.35 10.52 1.21
CA PHE A 251 13.44 9.95 2.02
C PHE A 251 14.79 10.36 1.46
N TYR A 252 15.75 10.66 2.32
CA TYR A 252 17.10 11.00 1.90
C TYR A 252 18.17 10.51 2.88
N ARG A 253 19.33 10.13 2.32
CA ARG A 253 20.51 9.71 3.07
C ARG A 253 21.34 10.95 3.45
N THR A 254 21.33 11.31 4.72
CA THR A 254 22.04 12.48 5.24
C THR A 254 23.54 12.36 5.01
N ASP A 255 24.12 11.19 5.30
CA ASP A 255 25.54 10.89 5.12
C ASP A 255 25.99 10.94 3.65
N VAL A 256 25.15 10.47 2.73
CA VAL A 256 25.51 10.48 1.29
C VAL A 256 25.38 11.89 0.72
N LEU A 257 24.33 12.63 1.06
CA LEU A 257 24.18 14.02 0.59
C LEU A 257 25.32 14.90 1.13
N GLU A 258 25.72 14.75 2.40
CA GLU A 258 26.86 15.45 2.96
C GLU A 258 28.15 15.10 2.23
N GLN A 259 28.40 13.82 1.93
CA GLN A 259 29.57 13.37 1.17
C GLN A 259 29.63 13.95 -0.25
N LEU A 260 28.45 14.15 -0.88
CA LEU A 260 28.34 14.70 -2.23
C LEU A 260 28.25 16.23 -2.25
N GLU A 261 28.29 16.88 -1.08
CA GLU A 261 28.09 18.32 -0.92
C GLU A 261 26.75 18.81 -1.54
N LEU A 262 25.69 18.02 -1.38
CA LEU A 262 24.33 18.31 -1.86
C LEU A 262 23.41 18.70 -0.73
N GLU A 263 22.56 19.69 -0.96
CA GLU A 263 21.49 20.07 -0.04
C GLU A 263 20.22 19.26 -0.30
N VAL A 264 19.32 19.20 0.68
CA VAL A 264 18.02 18.52 0.54
C VAL A 264 17.14 19.30 -0.42
N PRO A 265 16.72 18.73 -1.57
CA PRO A 265 15.98 19.44 -2.60
C PRO A 265 14.59 19.87 -2.08
N GLN A 266 14.18 21.07 -2.41
CA GLN A 266 12.88 21.62 -2.04
C GLN A 266 11.88 21.59 -3.20
N THR A 267 12.38 21.65 -4.43
CA THR A 267 11.60 21.67 -5.65
C THR A 267 12.02 20.54 -6.59
N TRP A 268 11.18 20.25 -7.57
CA TRP A 268 11.55 19.32 -8.65
C TRP A 268 12.75 19.81 -9.45
N GLN A 269 12.90 21.11 -9.58
CA GLN A 269 14.04 21.71 -10.25
C GLN A 269 15.35 21.44 -9.50
N ASP A 270 15.34 21.62 -8.15
CA ASP A 270 16.52 21.31 -7.32
C ASP A 270 16.90 19.83 -7.47
N LEU A 271 15.89 18.93 -7.47
CA LEU A 271 16.10 17.51 -7.63
C LEU A 271 16.73 17.16 -8.99
N ILE A 272 16.27 17.81 -10.07
CA ILE A 272 16.83 17.63 -11.42
C ILE A 272 18.28 18.14 -11.48
N GLU A 273 18.58 19.28 -10.86
CA GLU A 273 19.92 19.88 -10.84
C GLU A 273 20.94 19.02 -10.09
N MET A 274 20.51 18.17 -9.16
CA MET A 274 21.37 17.23 -8.45
C MET A 274 21.73 15.98 -9.27
N LEU A 275 20.90 15.61 -10.26
CA LEU A 275 21.05 14.35 -11.00
C LEU A 275 22.43 14.14 -11.63
N PRO A 276 23.08 15.14 -12.25
CA PRO A 276 24.42 14.95 -12.80
C PRO A 276 25.45 14.51 -11.75
N THR A 277 25.38 15.04 -10.53
CA THR A 277 26.28 14.67 -9.42
C THR A 277 25.96 13.26 -8.94
N ILE A 278 24.69 12.93 -8.71
CA ILE A 278 24.23 11.61 -8.27
C ILE A 278 24.61 10.54 -9.28
N GLN A 279 24.26 10.74 -10.55
CA GLN A 279 24.54 9.79 -11.64
C GLN A 279 26.03 9.67 -11.95
N GLY A 280 26.78 10.78 -11.84
CA GLY A 280 28.25 10.77 -11.97
C GLY A 280 28.95 9.88 -10.93
N ASN A 281 28.31 9.62 -9.80
CA ASN A 281 28.76 8.69 -8.78
C ASN A 281 28.11 7.28 -8.88
N ASN A 282 27.54 6.94 -10.02
CA ASN A 282 26.83 5.67 -10.27
C ASN A 282 25.64 5.41 -9.32
N MET A 283 25.05 6.46 -8.83
CA MET A 283 23.84 6.44 -8.00
C MET A 283 22.64 6.87 -8.83
N SER A 284 21.44 6.72 -8.28
CA SER A 284 20.19 7.18 -8.89
C SER A 284 19.23 7.68 -7.82
N ILE A 285 18.11 8.26 -8.21
CA ILE A 285 17.00 8.55 -7.31
C ILE A 285 15.86 7.56 -7.53
N GLY A 286 15.04 7.35 -6.50
CA GLY A 286 13.86 6.49 -6.53
C GLY A 286 12.59 7.32 -6.63
N ILE A 287 11.83 7.14 -7.71
CA ILE A 287 10.51 7.74 -7.84
C ILE A 287 9.49 6.69 -8.33
N PRO A 288 8.23 6.77 -7.89
CA PRO A 288 7.18 5.85 -8.33
C PRO A 288 7.02 5.86 -9.85
N SER A 289 6.93 4.67 -10.45
CA SER A 289 6.82 4.51 -11.90
C SER A 289 5.80 3.47 -12.32
N ALA A 290 4.80 3.91 -13.07
CA ALA A 290 3.80 3.02 -13.65
C ALA A 290 4.35 2.13 -14.79
N ALA A 291 5.51 2.45 -15.37
CA ALA A 291 6.14 1.62 -16.40
C ALA A 291 6.84 0.39 -15.82
N GLY A 292 7.30 0.46 -14.57
CA GLY A 292 8.11 -0.58 -13.93
C GLY A 292 7.33 -1.66 -13.22
N SER A 293 6.01 -1.55 -13.08
CA SER A 293 5.21 -2.60 -12.46
C SER A 293 5.35 -3.89 -13.26
N SER A 294 6.07 -4.85 -12.68
CA SER A 294 6.28 -6.18 -13.26
C SER A 294 4.92 -6.76 -13.65
N GLY A 295 4.79 -7.20 -14.88
CA GLY A 295 3.62 -7.66 -15.63
C GLY A 295 2.59 -8.62 -15.00
N SER A 296 2.57 -8.77 -13.71
CA SER A 296 1.39 -9.08 -12.94
C SER A 296 0.60 -7.77 -12.80
N ALA A 297 0.12 -7.25 -13.94
CA ALA A 297 -1.08 -6.44 -13.90
C ALA A 297 -2.12 -7.32 -13.21
N SER A 298 -2.19 -7.22 -11.90
CA SER A 298 -3.38 -7.62 -11.18
C SER A 298 -4.53 -7.07 -12.00
N ALA A 299 -5.51 -7.89 -12.32
CA ALA A 299 -6.69 -7.46 -13.04
C ALA A 299 -7.53 -6.44 -12.25
N SER A 300 -6.98 -5.95 -11.16
CA SER A 300 -7.48 -4.82 -10.40
C SER A 300 -7.31 -3.56 -11.25
N THR A 301 -8.42 -3.00 -11.62
CA THR A 301 -8.60 -2.02 -12.68
C THR A 301 -9.01 -0.66 -12.13
N THR A 302 -8.83 -0.44 -10.83
CA THR A 302 -9.24 0.78 -10.16
C THR A 302 -8.10 1.80 -10.09
N ILE A 303 -8.43 3.08 -9.94
CA ILE A 303 -7.43 4.12 -9.68
C ILE A 303 -6.65 3.75 -8.43
N ALA A 304 -7.32 3.31 -7.37
CA ALA A 304 -6.70 2.92 -6.11
C ALA A 304 -5.63 1.81 -6.27
N SER A 305 -5.82 0.84 -7.17
CA SER A 305 -4.85 -0.23 -7.39
C SER A 305 -3.61 0.18 -8.20
N ASN A 306 -3.73 1.24 -9.01
CA ASN A 306 -2.61 1.82 -9.77
C ASN A 306 -2.06 3.09 -9.10
N ALA A 307 -2.68 3.54 -8.02
CA ALA A 307 -2.38 4.82 -7.41
C ALA A 307 -0.93 4.92 -6.93
N ALA A 308 -0.38 3.87 -6.33
CA ALA A 308 1.00 3.87 -5.86
C ALA A 308 2.02 4.09 -6.99
N ASP A 309 1.79 3.47 -8.15
CA ASP A 309 2.67 3.59 -9.31
C ASP A 309 2.50 4.94 -10.05
N LEU A 310 1.30 5.53 -9.98
CA LEU A 310 0.97 6.81 -10.60
C LEU A 310 1.05 7.98 -9.62
N SER A 311 1.42 7.76 -8.37
CA SER A 311 1.37 8.77 -7.31
C SER A 311 2.11 10.05 -7.68
N LEU A 312 3.31 9.94 -8.25
CA LEU A 312 4.06 11.11 -8.69
C LEU A 312 3.35 11.87 -9.82
N TYR A 313 2.73 11.18 -10.78
CA TYR A 313 1.96 11.86 -11.83
C TYR A 313 0.79 12.65 -11.24
N PHE A 314 0.07 12.08 -10.28
CA PHE A 314 -1.03 12.80 -9.62
C PHE A 314 -0.52 13.99 -8.80
N SER A 315 0.60 13.85 -8.07
CA SER A 315 1.21 14.96 -7.35
C SER A 315 1.56 16.11 -8.30
N LEU A 316 2.21 15.82 -9.43
CA LEU A 316 2.53 16.82 -10.44
C LEU A 316 1.27 17.45 -11.05
N LEU A 317 0.24 16.64 -11.36
CA LEU A 317 -1.02 17.14 -11.89
C LEU A 317 -1.64 18.22 -10.97
N TYR A 318 -1.73 17.96 -9.66
CA TYR A 318 -2.25 18.91 -8.70
C TYR A 318 -1.32 20.12 -8.50
N GLN A 319 -0.01 19.89 -8.45
CA GLN A 319 0.98 20.96 -8.37
C GLN A 319 0.99 21.88 -9.61
N TYR A 320 0.60 21.39 -10.77
CA TYR A 320 0.39 22.21 -11.97
C TYR A 320 -1.01 22.86 -12.01
N GLY A 321 -1.87 22.55 -11.02
CA GLY A 321 -3.20 23.15 -10.90
C GLY A 321 -4.27 22.46 -11.75
N GLY A 322 -4.00 21.23 -12.21
CA GLY A 322 -4.95 20.38 -12.89
C GLY A 322 -5.75 19.50 -11.93
N ASP A 323 -6.79 18.89 -12.45
CA ASP A 323 -7.60 17.88 -11.79
C ASP A 323 -7.73 16.64 -12.66
N LEU A 324 -7.94 15.48 -12.03
CA LEU A 324 -8.14 14.24 -12.78
C LEU A 324 -9.48 14.23 -13.52
N TYR A 325 -10.51 14.74 -12.86
CA TYR A 325 -11.89 14.79 -13.37
C TYR A 325 -12.47 16.19 -13.23
N ASN A 326 -13.41 16.52 -14.11
CA ASN A 326 -14.19 17.74 -13.97
C ASN A 326 -15.03 17.73 -12.68
N GLU A 327 -15.51 18.90 -12.25
CA GLU A 327 -16.29 19.09 -11.02
C GLU A 327 -17.52 18.15 -10.96
N ALA A 328 -18.18 17.91 -12.08
CA ALA A 328 -19.34 17.03 -12.16
C ALA A 328 -18.99 15.52 -12.15
N GLY A 329 -17.71 15.13 -12.21
CA GLY A 329 -17.30 13.72 -12.28
C GLY A 329 -17.82 12.99 -13.54
N THR A 330 -18.02 13.73 -14.65
CA THR A 330 -18.57 13.18 -15.90
C THR A 330 -17.50 12.86 -16.94
N LYS A 331 -16.30 13.41 -16.78
CA LYS A 331 -15.17 13.21 -17.71
C LYS A 331 -13.84 13.45 -16.99
N ALA A 332 -12.77 12.83 -17.51
CA ALA A 332 -11.40 13.18 -17.19
C ALA A 332 -10.97 14.45 -17.93
N GLU A 333 -10.15 15.31 -17.29
CA GLU A 333 -9.67 16.58 -17.83
C GLU A 333 -8.13 16.65 -17.97
N ILE A 334 -7.44 15.51 -17.91
CA ILE A 334 -5.97 15.43 -18.01
C ILE A 334 -5.40 15.71 -19.41
N ASN A 335 -6.23 16.10 -20.36
CA ASN A 335 -5.85 16.59 -21.68
C ASN A 335 -5.81 18.13 -21.77
N ASP A 336 -6.03 18.83 -20.68
CA ASP A 336 -5.82 20.26 -20.56
C ASP A 336 -4.34 20.62 -20.48
N GLU A 337 -4.00 21.90 -20.36
CA GLU A 337 -2.62 22.37 -20.32
C GLU A 337 -1.87 21.81 -19.10
N ALA A 338 -2.48 21.82 -17.93
CA ALA A 338 -1.89 21.34 -16.69
C ALA A 338 -1.67 19.82 -16.70
N GLY A 339 -2.66 19.05 -17.18
CA GLY A 339 -2.56 17.59 -17.28
C GLY A 339 -1.50 17.13 -18.27
N VAL A 340 -1.41 17.80 -19.42
CA VAL A 340 -0.40 17.52 -20.45
C VAL A 340 1.00 17.88 -19.93
N GLU A 341 1.18 19.04 -19.28
CA GLU A 341 2.47 19.46 -18.75
C GLU A 341 2.93 18.54 -17.61
N ALA A 342 2.06 18.19 -16.68
CA ALA A 342 2.35 17.24 -15.62
C ALA A 342 2.77 15.87 -16.18
N PHE A 343 2.12 15.41 -17.24
CA PHE A 343 2.44 14.13 -17.89
C PHE A 343 3.78 14.18 -18.62
N ASP A 344 4.09 15.28 -19.31
CA ASP A 344 5.39 15.49 -19.96
C ASP A 344 6.52 15.48 -18.92
N VAL A 345 6.40 16.28 -17.86
CA VAL A 345 7.40 16.33 -16.78
C VAL A 345 7.58 14.97 -16.12
N TYR A 346 6.49 14.25 -15.84
CA TYR A 346 6.56 12.91 -15.25
C TYR A 346 7.31 11.91 -16.14
N THR A 347 6.99 11.87 -17.42
CA THR A 347 7.63 10.92 -18.35
C THR A 347 9.09 11.25 -18.61
N ARG A 348 9.48 12.55 -18.61
CA ARG A 348 10.88 13.00 -18.79
C ARG A 348 11.82 12.53 -17.68
N PHE A 349 11.33 12.24 -16.49
CA PHE A 349 12.16 11.62 -15.45
C PHE A 349 12.78 10.30 -15.94
N PHE A 350 12.07 9.56 -16.75
CA PHE A 350 12.50 8.27 -17.27
C PHE A 350 13.15 8.36 -18.64
N THR A 351 12.61 9.19 -19.55
CA THR A 351 13.10 9.31 -20.94
C THR A 351 14.35 10.17 -21.06
N ASP A 352 14.38 11.31 -20.38
CA ASP A 352 15.44 12.31 -20.52
C ASP A 352 16.49 12.20 -19.41
N TYR A 353 16.05 11.99 -18.17
CA TYR A 353 16.94 11.96 -17.01
C TYR A 353 17.41 10.56 -16.65
N GLY A 354 16.90 9.50 -17.29
CA GLY A 354 17.37 8.14 -17.15
C GLY A 354 17.15 7.53 -15.75
N ILE A 355 16.12 8.00 -15.04
CA ILE A 355 15.75 7.43 -13.77
C ILE A 355 15.19 6.01 -13.99
N PRO A 356 15.56 5.00 -13.17
CA PRO A 356 15.10 3.65 -13.36
C PRO A 356 13.60 3.54 -13.14
N THR A 357 12.91 2.82 -14.03
CA THR A 357 11.46 2.55 -13.92
C THR A 357 11.15 1.42 -12.95
N TYR A 358 12.13 0.57 -12.64
CA TYR A 358 11.99 -0.58 -11.73
C TYR A 358 13.17 -0.66 -10.77
N PHE A 359 12.88 -0.75 -9.49
CA PHE A 359 13.88 -0.87 -8.42
C PHE A 359 13.23 -1.35 -7.12
N ASP A 360 14.02 -1.95 -6.25
CA ASP A 360 13.67 -2.10 -4.84
C ASP A 360 14.25 -0.90 -4.07
N PHE A 361 13.37 0.00 -3.66
CA PHE A 361 13.79 1.24 -3.00
C PHE A 361 14.52 0.97 -1.69
N VAL A 362 13.96 0.12 -0.83
CA VAL A 362 14.52 -0.15 0.50
C VAL A 362 15.94 -0.72 0.39
N SER A 363 16.15 -1.69 -0.48
CA SER A 363 17.48 -2.29 -0.68
C SER A 363 18.50 -1.30 -1.23
N ARG A 364 18.12 -0.48 -2.23
CA ARG A 364 19.02 0.50 -2.84
C ARG A 364 19.26 1.73 -1.98
N PHE A 365 18.28 2.16 -1.22
CA PHE A 365 18.42 3.21 -0.24
C PHE A 365 19.36 2.78 0.89
N ARG A 366 19.19 1.55 1.37
CA ARG A 366 20.06 0.92 2.37
C ARG A 366 21.52 0.88 1.92
N SER A 367 21.80 0.47 0.67
CA SER A 367 23.17 0.42 0.12
C SER A 367 23.75 1.79 -0.22
N GLY A 368 22.95 2.86 -0.26
CA GLY A 368 23.35 4.19 -0.69
C GLY A 368 23.36 4.40 -2.21
N GLU A 369 22.98 3.38 -3.01
CA GLU A 369 22.85 3.52 -4.46
C GLU A 369 21.71 4.46 -4.88
N MET A 370 20.74 4.64 -4.00
CA MET A 370 19.56 5.46 -4.23
C MET A 370 19.35 6.38 -3.02
N PRO A 371 20.21 7.44 -2.89
CA PRO A 371 20.28 8.26 -1.69
C PRO A 371 19.06 9.17 -1.48
N ILE A 372 18.23 9.34 -2.50
CA ILE A 372 16.97 10.08 -2.43
C ILE A 372 15.87 9.20 -3.05
N GLY A 373 14.70 9.19 -2.42
CA GLY A 373 13.54 8.51 -2.99
C GLY A 373 12.22 9.03 -2.47
N ILE A 374 11.22 9.03 -3.34
CA ILE A 374 9.84 9.37 -3.02
C ILE A 374 9.07 8.07 -2.84
N ALA A 375 8.50 7.89 -1.69
CA ALA A 375 7.75 6.68 -1.34
C ALA A 375 6.70 7.00 -0.26
N SER A 376 5.75 6.09 -0.08
CA SER A 376 4.79 6.19 1.02
C SER A 376 5.51 6.37 2.36
N TYR A 377 4.98 7.23 3.22
CA TYR A 377 5.54 7.45 4.56
C TYR A 377 5.64 6.15 5.38
N SER A 378 4.82 5.15 5.10
CA SER A 378 4.89 3.83 5.75
C SER A 378 6.19 3.08 5.47
N THR A 379 6.94 3.47 4.42
CA THR A 379 8.28 2.96 4.13
C THR A 379 9.26 3.21 5.28
N TYR A 380 9.04 4.25 6.08
CA TYR A 380 9.77 4.49 7.33
C TYR A 380 9.79 3.24 8.22
N ASN A 381 8.65 2.61 8.43
CA ASN A 381 8.54 1.43 9.28
C ASN A 381 9.37 0.25 8.73
N THR A 382 9.36 0.07 7.42
CA THR A 382 10.16 -0.95 6.75
C THR A 382 11.65 -0.67 6.89
N LEU A 383 12.09 0.57 6.68
CA LEU A 383 13.50 0.97 6.84
C LEU A 383 13.99 0.77 8.28
N MET A 384 13.17 1.14 9.27
CA MET A 384 13.53 1.00 10.69
C MET A 384 13.79 -0.47 11.09
N VAL A 385 13.08 -1.41 10.48
CA VAL A 385 13.20 -2.85 10.80
C VAL A 385 14.25 -3.53 9.92
N SER A 386 14.26 -3.23 8.62
CA SER A 386 15.06 -3.98 7.64
C SER A 386 16.45 -3.39 7.39
N ALA A 387 16.68 -2.13 7.80
CA ALA A 387 17.96 -1.44 7.59
C ALA A 387 18.52 -0.81 8.88
N PRO A 388 18.64 -1.57 9.99
CA PRO A 388 19.06 -1.02 11.27
C PRO A 388 20.49 -0.44 11.26
N GLU A 389 21.35 -0.88 10.35
CA GLU A 389 22.72 -0.42 10.19
C GLU A 389 22.84 1.01 9.65
N ILE A 390 21.81 1.52 8.99
CA ILE A 390 21.78 2.92 8.51
C ILE A 390 20.91 3.83 9.40
N LYS A 391 20.50 3.35 10.57
CA LYS A 391 19.72 4.15 11.50
C LYS A 391 20.50 5.41 11.93
N GLY A 392 19.85 6.59 11.76
CA GLY A 392 20.46 7.90 12.04
C GLY A 392 21.35 8.43 10.90
N LEU A 393 21.44 7.72 9.77
CA LEU A 393 22.12 8.18 8.55
C LEU A 393 21.13 8.57 7.46
N TRP A 394 19.86 8.66 7.76
CA TRP A 394 18.79 9.07 6.84
C TRP A 394 17.67 9.76 7.60
N ASP A 395 16.90 10.50 6.87
CA ASP A 395 15.70 11.20 7.34
C ASP A 395 14.68 11.28 6.20
N PHE A 396 13.51 11.84 6.49
CA PHE A 396 12.52 12.13 5.48
C PHE A 396 11.97 13.57 5.65
N THR A 397 11.45 14.09 4.56
CA THR A 397 10.84 15.43 4.53
C THR A 397 9.67 15.47 3.54
N LEU A 398 9.05 16.62 3.39
CA LEU A 398 8.00 16.85 2.39
C LEU A 398 8.49 16.47 0.99
N ILE A 399 7.57 16.06 0.10
CA ILE A 399 7.93 15.85 -1.30
C ILE A 399 8.43 17.15 -1.94
N PRO A 400 9.27 17.08 -3.00
CA PRO A 400 9.61 18.24 -3.79
C PRO A 400 8.34 18.89 -4.35
N GLY A 401 8.30 20.20 -4.37
CA GLY A 401 7.16 20.94 -4.87
C GLY A 401 7.45 21.76 -6.13
N THR A 402 6.39 22.37 -6.64
CA THR A 402 6.45 23.33 -7.76
C THR A 402 6.36 24.75 -7.21
N GLU A 403 7.29 25.60 -7.61
CA GLU A 403 7.27 27.01 -7.22
C GLU A 403 6.10 27.73 -7.89
N LYS A 404 5.28 28.41 -7.10
CA LYS A 404 4.11 29.17 -7.55
C LYS A 404 4.11 30.58 -6.96
N THR A 405 3.37 31.48 -7.59
CA THR A 405 3.16 32.85 -7.11
C THR A 405 1.67 33.06 -6.82
N ASP A 406 1.35 33.52 -5.61
CA ASP A 406 -0.01 33.83 -5.22
C ASP A 406 -0.53 35.14 -5.87
N GLU A 407 -1.82 35.44 -5.68
CA GLU A 407 -2.46 36.66 -6.21
C GLU A 407 -1.84 37.94 -5.68
N ASN A 408 -1.11 37.91 -4.56
CA ASN A 408 -0.44 39.04 -3.94
C ASN A 408 1.02 39.17 -4.42
N GLY A 409 1.50 38.27 -5.25
CA GLY A 409 2.88 38.25 -5.76
C GLY A 409 3.89 37.57 -4.83
N ASN A 410 3.44 36.82 -3.80
CA ASN A 410 4.35 36.06 -2.94
C ASN A 410 4.63 34.69 -3.57
N THR A 411 5.90 34.31 -3.59
CA THR A 411 6.31 32.98 -4.03
C THR A 411 6.13 31.97 -2.90
N TYR A 412 5.58 30.81 -3.22
CA TYR A 412 5.46 29.65 -2.33
C TYR A 412 5.74 28.35 -3.12
N ILE A 413 6.02 27.28 -2.39
CA ILE A 413 6.22 25.96 -2.98
C ILE A 413 4.96 25.13 -2.74
N ASP A 414 4.26 24.79 -3.82
CA ASP A 414 3.12 23.89 -3.79
C ASP A 414 3.62 22.44 -3.75
N ARG A 415 3.27 21.73 -2.68
CA ARG A 415 3.65 20.33 -2.43
C ARG A 415 2.43 19.42 -2.41
N SER A 416 1.41 19.78 -3.19
CA SER A 416 0.22 18.96 -3.34
C SER A 416 0.61 17.52 -3.68
N ASP A 417 0.07 16.58 -2.93
CA ASP A 417 0.27 15.15 -3.14
C ASP A 417 -1.08 14.43 -3.13
N PHE A 418 -1.14 13.28 -3.74
CA PHE A 418 -2.36 12.49 -3.71
C PHE A 418 -2.42 11.64 -2.45
N ILE A 419 -3.64 11.34 -1.98
CA ILE A 419 -3.89 10.47 -0.84
C ILE A 419 -4.73 9.27 -1.27
N THR A 420 -4.43 8.13 -0.69
CA THR A 420 -5.26 6.92 -0.81
C THR A 420 -5.29 6.16 0.51
N GLY A 421 -6.21 5.22 0.64
CA GLY A 421 -6.32 4.43 1.87
C GLY A 421 -7.42 3.39 1.81
N SER A 422 -7.84 2.94 2.98
CA SER A 422 -9.01 2.08 3.15
C SER A 422 -10.08 2.78 3.98
N GLY A 423 -11.30 2.30 3.87
CA GLY A 423 -12.43 2.83 4.62
C GLY A 423 -13.25 1.75 5.33
N THR A 424 -14.13 2.20 6.19
CA THR A 424 -15.17 1.42 6.86
C THR A 424 -16.49 1.72 6.19
N MET A 425 -17.13 0.71 5.60
CA MET A 425 -18.37 0.83 4.81
C MET A 425 -19.52 0.10 5.49
N MET A 426 -20.72 0.71 5.48
CA MET A 426 -21.97 0.06 5.88
C MET A 426 -22.64 -0.54 4.64
N ILE A 427 -23.04 -1.80 4.74
CA ILE A 427 -23.84 -2.45 3.69
C ILE A 427 -25.29 -2.00 3.82
N ALA A 428 -25.94 -1.72 2.68
CA ALA A 428 -27.32 -1.26 2.65
C ALA A 428 -28.27 -2.28 3.26
N SER A 429 -29.18 -1.82 4.12
CA SER A 429 -30.19 -2.60 4.81
C SER A 429 -31.55 -1.89 4.78
N ASP A 430 -32.62 -2.68 4.72
CA ASP A 430 -33.99 -2.15 4.88
C ASP A 430 -34.41 -2.01 6.35
N ASP A 431 -33.63 -2.55 7.28
CA ASP A 431 -33.90 -2.52 8.72
C ASP A 431 -33.20 -1.34 9.40
N GLU A 432 -33.98 -0.35 9.84
CA GLU A 432 -33.49 0.85 10.51
C GLU A 432 -32.77 0.55 11.84
N ASP A 433 -33.21 -0.46 12.59
CA ASP A 433 -32.59 -0.82 13.84
C ASP A 433 -31.19 -1.43 13.61
N THR A 434 -31.04 -2.21 12.55
CA THR A 434 -29.74 -2.74 12.10
C THR A 434 -28.82 -1.62 11.65
N LYS A 435 -29.30 -0.66 10.84
CA LYS A 435 -28.50 0.51 10.43
C LYS A 435 -28.03 1.33 11.63
N GLN A 436 -28.91 1.55 12.61
CA GLN A 436 -28.54 2.32 13.80
C GLN A 436 -27.48 1.61 14.64
N ARG A 437 -27.58 0.30 14.84
CA ARG A 437 -26.55 -0.49 15.54
C ARG A 437 -25.22 -0.51 14.77
N ALA A 438 -25.26 -0.67 13.46
CA ALA A 438 -24.08 -0.61 12.61
C ALA A 438 -23.41 0.77 12.68
N TRP A 439 -24.20 1.84 12.71
CA TRP A 439 -23.69 3.21 12.87
C TRP A 439 -23.03 3.44 14.24
N GLU A 440 -23.62 2.94 15.32
CA GLU A 440 -22.99 3.01 16.66
C GLU A 440 -21.63 2.29 16.67
N PHE A 441 -21.52 1.13 16.02
CA PHE A 441 -20.25 0.44 15.87
C PHE A 441 -19.24 1.26 15.03
N MET A 442 -19.67 1.82 13.92
CA MET A 442 -18.79 2.63 13.06
C MET A 442 -18.28 3.89 13.79
N LYS A 443 -19.12 4.55 14.58
CA LYS A 443 -18.71 5.69 15.43
C LYS A 443 -17.64 5.30 16.44
N TRP A 444 -17.88 4.20 17.16
CA TRP A 444 -16.91 3.68 18.12
C TRP A 444 -15.59 3.33 17.44
N TRP A 445 -15.64 2.66 16.30
CA TRP A 445 -14.45 2.29 15.52
C TRP A 445 -13.68 3.52 15.04
N ALA A 446 -14.39 4.52 14.53
CA ALA A 446 -13.81 5.78 14.02
C ALA A 446 -13.27 6.70 15.12
N SER A 447 -13.60 6.47 16.40
CA SER A 447 -13.19 7.33 17.51
C SER A 447 -11.66 7.33 17.68
N SER A 448 -11.11 8.48 18.09
CA SER A 448 -9.67 8.61 18.30
C SER A 448 -9.12 7.63 19.32
N ASP A 449 -9.84 7.40 20.42
CA ASP A 449 -9.41 6.50 21.48
C ASP A 449 -9.32 5.03 20.99
N THR A 450 -10.31 4.58 20.21
CA THR A 450 -10.32 3.25 19.61
C THR A 450 -9.19 3.09 18.60
N GLN A 451 -8.99 4.07 17.73
CA GLN A 451 -7.92 4.06 16.73
C GLN A 451 -6.51 4.07 17.36
N VAL A 452 -6.32 4.83 18.44
CA VAL A 452 -5.06 4.83 19.22
C VAL A 452 -4.81 3.48 19.87
N ARG A 453 -5.84 2.91 20.53
CA ARG A 453 -5.73 1.61 21.17
C ARG A 453 -5.39 0.53 20.16
N PHE A 454 -6.14 0.46 19.07
CA PHE A 454 -5.92 -0.52 18.01
C PHE A 454 -4.51 -0.42 17.41
N GLY A 455 -4.07 0.81 17.07
CA GLY A 455 -2.73 1.02 16.52
C GLY A 455 -1.61 0.61 17.47
N ARG A 456 -1.76 0.88 18.76
CA ARG A 456 -0.78 0.46 19.79
C ARG A 456 -0.76 -1.05 20.02
N GLU A 457 -1.92 -1.69 20.04
CA GLU A 457 -2.02 -3.15 20.22
C GLU A 457 -1.45 -3.90 19.02
N ILE A 458 -1.70 -3.44 17.79
CA ILE A 458 -1.07 -4.00 16.58
C ILE A 458 0.44 -3.86 16.61
N GLU A 459 0.96 -2.64 16.89
CA GLU A 459 2.39 -2.42 16.95
C GLU A 459 3.06 -3.23 18.08
N ALA A 460 2.38 -3.40 19.20
CA ALA A 460 2.88 -4.24 20.30
C ALA A 460 2.91 -5.74 19.96
N LEU A 461 1.97 -6.23 19.15
CA LEU A 461 1.88 -7.63 18.77
C LEU A 461 2.81 -7.98 17.58
N LEU A 462 2.80 -7.14 16.53
CA LEU A 462 3.46 -7.43 15.26
C LEU A 462 4.76 -6.64 15.04
N GLY A 463 5.10 -5.75 15.98
CA GLY A 463 6.28 -4.90 15.91
C GLY A 463 6.06 -3.62 15.10
N SER A 464 7.11 -2.77 15.06
CA SER A 464 7.04 -1.44 14.44
C SER A 464 6.81 -1.46 12.92
N SER A 465 7.06 -2.59 12.25
CA SER A 465 6.72 -2.75 10.83
C SER A 465 5.22 -2.70 10.56
N ALA A 466 4.41 -3.06 11.56
CA ALA A 466 2.95 -3.06 11.49
C ALA A 466 2.32 -1.79 12.08
N ARG A 467 3.09 -0.70 12.26
CA ARG A 467 2.56 0.57 12.75
C ARG A 467 1.36 1.01 11.91
N TYR A 468 0.27 1.28 12.61
CA TYR A 468 -1.02 1.54 11.97
C TYR A 468 -1.08 2.90 11.30
N ALA A 469 -1.47 2.92 10.04
CA ALA A 469 -1.56 4.13 9.23
C ALA A 469 -2.96 4.76 9.33
N THR A 470 -3.42 5.07 10.54
CA THR A 470 -4.77 5.61 10.77
C THR A 470 -5.03 6.88 9.95
N ALA A 471 -6.24 7.01 9.42
CA ALA A 471 -6.73 8.23 8.77
C ALA A 471 -7.24 9.28 9.79
N ASN A 472 -7.42 8.90 11.06
CA ASN A 472 -7.85 9.82 12.11
C ASN A 472 -6.69 10.69 12.59
N ILE A 473 -6.74 12.00 12.30
CA ILE A 473 -5.65 12.96 12.62
C ILE A 473 -5.37 13.01 14.11
N ASN A 474 -6.40 12.97 14.95
CA ASN A 474 -6.25 13.05 16.39
C ASN A 474 -5.61 11.80 16.98
N ALA A 475 -5.90 10.64 16.38
CA ALA A 475 -5.28 9.38 16.76
C ALA A 475 -3.82 9.31 16.27
N PHE A 476 -3.55 9.74 15.05
CA PHE A 476 -2.23 9.71 14.43
C PHE A 476 -1.16 10.37 15.31
N SER A 477 -1.46 11.54 15.86
CA SER A 477 -0.55 12.29 16.74
C SER A 477 -0.22 11.57 18.06
N GLN A 478 -0.95 10.52 18.42
CA GLN A 478 -0.79 9.75 19.65
C GLN A 478 -0.13 8.38 19.43
N LEU A 479 0.16 8.03 18.16
CA LEU A 479 0.91 6.82 17.83
C LEU A 479 2.42 7.02 18.05
N ALA A 480 3.21 5.97 17.85
CA ALA A 480 4.63 5.94 18.22
C ALA A 480 5.55 6.65 17.19
N TRP A 481 5.20 7.87 16.81
CA TRP A 481 6.02 8.77 16.00
C TRP A 481 6.82 9.73 16.89
N THR A 482 7.97 10.22 16.43
CA THR A 482 8.66 11.33 17.11
C THR A 482 7.92 12.64 16.88
N ALA A 483 8.21 13.67 17.68
CA ALA A 483 7.58 14.99 17.50
C ALA A 483 7.95 15.61 16.13
N ASP A 484 9.19 15.43 15.71
CA ASP A 484 9.70 15.94 14.43
C ASP A 484 9.05 15.18 13.25
N ASP A 485 8.90 13.84 13.35
CA ASP A 485 8.18 13.05 12.36
C ASP A 485 6.72 13.50 12.21
N ILE A 486 6.03 13.73 13.34
CA ILE A 486 4.63 14.22 13.34
C ILE A 486 4.52 15.58 12.65
N GLU A 487 5.45 16.48 12.86
CA GLU A 487 5.44 17.81 12.24
C GLU A 487 5.52 17.69 10.72
N VAL A 488 6.50 16.94 10.19
CA VAL A 488 6.68 16.72 8.76
C VAL A 488 5.47 16.00 8.14
N LEU A 489 5.02 14.90 8.76
CA LEU A 489 3.90 14.11 8.25
C LEU A 489 2.59 14.91 8.27
N THR A 490 2.32 15.68 9.32
CA THR A 490 1.12 16.50 9.41
C THR A 490 1.14 17.64 8.39
N GLU A 491 2.30 18.22 8.12
CA GLU A 491 2.42 19.28 7.12
C GLU A 491 2.20 18.72 5.70
N GLN A 492 2.78 17.57 5.36
CA GLN A 492 2.52 16.91 4.06
C GLN A 492 1.04 16.52 3.95
N TRP A 493 0.46 16.00 5.02
CA TRP A 493 -0.95 15.60 5.05
C TRP A 493 -1.92 16.75 4.74
N ARG A 494 -1.63 17.97 5.24
CA ARG A 494 -2.45 19.15 4.93
C ARG A 494 -2.45 19.53 3.46
N GLN A 495 -1.44 19.11 2.72
CA GLN A 495 -1.29 19.38 1.30
C GLN A 495 -1.77 18.21 0.41
N THR A 496 -2.40 17.19 1.00
CA THR A 496 -2.93 16.07 0.22
C THR A 496 -4.26 16.39 -0.44
N VAL A 497 -4.46 15.80 -1.62
CA VAL A 497 -5.67 15.88 -2.43
C VAL A 497 -6.27 14.50 -2.60
N GLY A 498 -7.57 14.36 -2.34
CA GLY A 498 -8.30 13.11 -2.56
C GLY A 498 -8.73 12.97 -4.02
N ILE A 499 -8.55 11.79 -4.57
CA ILE A 499 -9.09 11.47 -5.90
C ILE A 499 -10.50 10.91 -5.71
N ARG A 500 -11.50 11.56 -6.32
CA ARG A 500 -12.87 11.05 -6.32
C ARG A 500 -12.98 9.77 -7.14
N GLU A 501 -13.68 8.77 -6.63
CA GLU A 501 -14.09 7.63 -7.43
C GLU A 501 -15.36 7.98 -8.20
N ILE A 502 -15.38 7.71 -9.48
CA ILE A 502 -16.49 8.02 -10.37
C ILE A 502 -16.94 6.79 -11.17
N PRO A 503 -18.19 6.74 -11.67
CA PRO A 503 -18.63 5.65 -12.54
C PRO A 503 -17.74 5.50 -13.78
N GLY A 504 -17.04 4.38 -13.89
CA GLY A 504 -16.06 4.13 -14.95
C GLY A 504 -14.64 4.59 -14.65
N GLY A 505 -14.40 5.27 -13.53
CA GLY A 505 -13.08 5.75 -13.09
C GLY A 505 -12.03 4.64 -12.95
N TYR A 506 -12.44 3.41 -12.68
CA TYR A 506 -11.54 2.27 -12.57
C TYR A 506 -10.73 1.96 -13.86
N TYR A 507 -11.17 2.44 -15.04
CA TYR A 507 -10.36 2.36 -16.26
C TYR A 507 -9.31 3.46 -16.36
N THR A 508 -9.48 4.58 -15.69
CA THR A 508 -8.61 5.76 -15.79
C THR A 508 -7.16 5.42 -15.45
N GLY A 509 -6.91 4.81 -14.28
CA GLY A 509 -5.56 4.42 -13.88
C GLY A 509 -4.89 3.46 -14.87
N ARG A 510 -5.64 2.48 -15.41
CA ARG A 510 -5.14 1.56 -16.44
C ARG A 510 -4.71 2.32 -17.71
N HIS A 511 -5.53 3.23 -18.19
CA HIS A 511 -5.26 3.96 -19.43
C HIS A 511 -4.11 4.93 -19.25
N ILE A 512 -4.00 5.62 -18.12
CA ILE A 512 -2.83 6.46 -17.81
C ILE A 512 -1.56 5.59 -17.75
N THR A 513 -1.60 4.44 -17.08
CA THR A 513 -0.47 3.49 -17.04
C THR A 513 -0.06 3.03 -18.45
N ASN A 514 -1.03 2.76 -19.32
CA ASN A 514 -0.73 2.40 -20.70
C ASN A 514 -0.12 3.56 -21.49
N ALA A 515 -0.60 4.80 -21.28
CA ALA A 515 -0.01 5.99 -21.88
C ALA A 515 1.45 6.17 -21.44
N VAL A 516 1.73 6.04 -20.13
CA VAL A 516 3.09 6.09 -19.58
C VAL A 516 4.01 5.06 -20.26
N ARG A 517 3.54 3.81 -20.38
CA ARG A 517 4.30 2.73 -21.01
C ARG A 517 4.59 3.00 -22.47
N LYS A 518 3.65 3.58 -23.23
CA LYS A 518 3.86 3.96 -24.63
C LYS A 518 4.93 5.01 -24.78
N VAL A 519 4.90 6.05 -23.97
CA VAL A 519 5.93 7.10 -24.01
C VAL A 519 7.30 6.54 -23.62
N ILE A 520 7.40 5.78 -22.55
CA ILE A 520 8.69 5.31 -22.02
C ILE A 520 9.27 4.18 -22.88
N ASN A 521 8.46 3.21 -23.29
CA ASN A 521 8.95 2.02 -24.00
C ASN A 521 8.96 2.19 -25.51
N ASP A 522 7.93 2.85 -26.08
CA ASP A 522 7.74 2.98 -27.53
C ASP A 522 8.21 4.35 -28.04
N GLN A 523 8.60 5.27 -27.12
CA GLN A 523 9.07 6.64 -27.45
C GLN A 523 8.03 7.47 -28.21
N GLU A 524 6.74 7.26 -27.90
CA GLU A 524 5.67 8.09 -28.44
C GLU A 524 5.69 9.50 -27.83
N ASP A 525 5.13 10.48 -28.52
CA ASP A 525 5.03 11.85 -28.03
C ASP A 525 4.13 11.93 -26.79
N PRO A 526 4.59 12.48 -25.65
CA PRO A 526 3.82 12.50 -24.40
C PRO A 526 2.50 13.23 -24.54
N ARG A 527 2.50 14.39 -25.23
CA ARG A 527 1.32 15.23 -25.40
C ARG A 527 0.24 14.53 -26.23
N GLU A 528 0.61 13.99 -27.38
CA GLU A 528 -0.34 13.28 -28.25
C GLU A 528 -0.87 12.04 -27.51
N THR A 529 -0.01 11.31 -26.86
CA THR A 529 -0.37 10.07 -26.15
C THR A 529 -1.39 10.32 -25.03
N ILE A 530 -1.18 11.30 -24.13
CA ILE A 530 -2.13 11.54 -23.02
C ILE A 530 -3.46 12.08 -23.53
N ILE A 531 -3.47 12.88 -24.60
CA ILE A 531 -4.70 13.38 -25.22
C ILE A 531 -5.52 12.21 -25.78
N ASP A 532 -4.90 11.30 -26.53
CA ASP A 532 -5.58 10.15 -27.14
C ASP A 532 -6.14 9.20 -26.08
N TYR A 533 -5.36 8.94 -25.02
CA TYR A 533 -5.85 8.11 -23.90
C TYR A 533 -6.97 8.79 -23.10
N THR A 534 -6.97 10.11 -22.98
CA THR A 534 -8.06 10.84 -22.33
C THR A 534 -9.38 10.68 -23.08
N ILE A 535 -9.35 10.66 -24.40
CA ILE A 535 -10.54 10.38 -25.22
C ILE A 535 -11.06 8.99 -24.89
N THR A 536 -10.20 7.98 -24.86
CA THR A 536 -10.59 6.60 -24.52
C THR A 536 -11.15 6.49 -23.10
N ILE A 537 -10.54 7.18 -22.11
CA ILE A 537 -11.03 7.25 -20.74
C ILE A 537 -12.46 7.82 -20.72
N ASN A 538 -12.69 8.92 -21.43
CA ASN A 538 -13.99 9.58 -21.46
C ASN A 538 -15.08 8.75 -22.16
N GLU A 539 -14.73 7.94 -23.16
CA GLU A 539 -15.65 6.97 -23.75
C GLU A 539 -16.08 5.90 -22.75
N GLU A 540 -15.15 5.37 -21.93
CA GLU A 540 -15.46 4.37 -20.90
C GLU A 540 -16.29 4.97 -19.75
N ILE A 541 -15.99 6.20 -19.31
CA ILE A 541 -16.77 6.91 -18.30
C ILE A 541 -18.22 7.10 -18.82
N ALA A 542 -18.38 7.63 -20.01
CA ALA A 542 -19.70 7.86 -20.62
C ALA A 542 -20.51 6.56 -20.75
N LYS A 543 -19.85 5.48 -21.17
CA LYS A 543 -20.46 4.16 -21.27
C LYS A 543 -20.95 3.65 -19.90
N LYS A 544 -20.12 3.76 -18.85
CA LYS A 544 -20.51 3.32 -17.51
C LYS A 544 -21.61 4.18 -16.91
N ARG A 545 -21.55 5.48 -17.07
CA ARG A 545 -22.64 6.37 -16.64
C ARG A 545 -23.97 5.99 -17.31
N SER A 546 -23.93 5.69 -18.62
CA SER A 546 -25.10 5.20 -19.35
C SER A 546 -25.62 3.86 -18.83
N GLU A 547 -24.73 2.91 -18.48
CA GLU A 547 -25.11 1.60 -17.91
C GLU A 547 -25.84 1.75 -16.56
N PHE A 548 -25.47 2.75 -15.75
CA PHE A 548 -26.13 3.08 -14.48
C PHE A 548 -27.29 4.08 -14.63
N GLY A 549 -27.61 4.51 -15.84
CA GLY A 549 -28.71 5.49 -16.09
C GLY A 549 -28.39 6.90 -15.56
N LEU A 550 -27.11 7.25 -15.38
CA LEU A 550 -26.66 8.55 -14.90
C LEU A 550 -26.53 9.57 -16.04
N PRO A 551 -26.66 10.89 -15.74
CA PRO A 551 -26.42 11.94 -16.73
C PRO A 551 -25.04 11.85 -17.36
N LEU A 552 -24.91 12.19 -18.64
CA LEU A 552 -23.66 12.21 -19.38
C LEU A 552 -22.98 13.59 -19.37
N GLU A 553 -23.72 14.62 -18.98
CA GLU A 553 -23.27 16.02 -18.85
C GLU A 553 -23.59 16.57 -17.47
#